data_c6fd12e58042b6283f7b664f148020a9
#
_entry.id   c6fd12e58042b6283f7b664f148020a9
#
_cell.length_a   1.000
_cell.length_b   1.000
_cell.length_c   1.000
_cell.angle_alpha   90.00
_cell.angle_beta   90.00
_cell.angle_gamma   90.00
#
_symmetry.space_group_name_H-M   'P 1'
#
loop_
_entity.id
_entity.type
_entity.pdbx_description
1 polymer ?
#
loop_
_entity_poly.entity_id
_entity_poly.type
_entity_poly.pdbx_seq_one_letter_code
_entity_poly.pdbx_strand_id
1 'polypeptide(L)'
;MRLLLGMTLALAGAAFAQAPQGSAERGKKIYQDKWCHSCHGTVGQGGERGAGPRIAPNPFPYEAFAMQTRRPRANMPRYPVEVLSDQEMADIYAYVASIKPGPAAKDIPLLRD
;
A
#
# COMPACT_ATOMS: atom_id res chain seq x y z
N MET A 1 -24.14 12.42 -54.07
CA MET A 1 -24.20 12.85 -52.68
C MET A 1 -23.76 11.67 -51.82
N ARG A 2 -22.49 11.64 -51.42
CA ARG A 2 -21.91 10.53 -50.65
C ARG A 2 -21.94 10.91 -49.15
N LEU A 3 -22.76 10.22 -48.36
CA LEU A 3 -22.76 10.32 -46.89
C LEU A 3 -21.55 9.55 -46.38
N LEU A 4 -20.58 10.26 -45.82
CA LEU A 4 -19.51 9.66 -45.01
C LEU A 4 -20.02 9.48 -43.57
N LEU A 5 -20.35 8.24 -43.21
CA LEU A 5 -20.65 7.86 -41.82
C LEU A 5 -19.31 7.85 -41.05
N GLY A 6 -19.05 8.90 -40.26
CA GLY A 6 -17.95 8.93 -39.33
C GLY A 6 -18.19 8.00 -38.15
N MET A 7 -17.48 6.89 -38.09
CA MET A 7 -17.47 5.95 -36.97
C MET A 7 -16.58 6.50 -35.88
N THR A 8 -17.17 7.12 -34.85
CA THR A 8 -16.42 7.55 -33.66
C THR A 8 -16.12 6.32 -32.77
N LEU A 9 -14.87 5.93 -32.77
CA LEU A 9 -14.37 4.88 -31.88
C LEU A 9 -14.25 5.47 -30.47
N ALA A 10 -15.19 5.11 -29.58
CA ALA A 10 -15.08 5.44 -28.16
C ALA A 10 -14.01 4.53 -27.52
N LEU A 11 -12.84 5.10 -27.19
CA LEU A 11 -11.87 4.43 -26.35
C LEU A 11 -12.46 4.35 -24.93
N ALA A 12 -12.96 3.19 -24.56
CA ALA A 12 -13.24 2.86 -23.17
C ALA A 12 -11.90 2.73 -22.44
N GLY A 13 -11.45 3.80 -21.80
CA GLY A 13 -10.29 3.75 -20.90
C GLY A 13 -10.59 2.79 -19.74
N ALA A 14 -9.76 1.77 -19.56
CA ALA A 14 -9.80 0.93 -18.37
C ALA A 14 -9.53 1.82 -17.16
N ALA A 15 -10.55 2.12 -16.37
CA ALA A 15 -10.42 2.77 -15.09
C ALA A 15 -9.76 1.76 -14.15
N PHE A 16 -8.46 1.86 -13.94
CA PHE A 16 -7.81 1.21 -12.81
C PHE A 16 -8.44 1.79 -11.54
N ALA A 17 -9.05 0.91 -10.73
CA ALA A 17 -9.62 1.32 -9.46
C ALA A 17 -8.51 1.96 -8.62
N GLN A 18 -8.60 3.26 -8.43
CA GLN A 18 -7.66 3.99 -7.58
C GLN A 18 -7.92 3.62 -6.12
N ALA A 19 -6.85 3.58 -5.32
CA ALA A 19 -7.00 3.39 -3.89
C ALA A 19 -7.97 4.45 -3.31
N PRO A 20 -8.85 4.08 -2.36
CA PRO A 20 -9.67 5.04 -1.66
C PRO A 20 -8.82 6.15 -1.04
N GLN A 21 -9.36 7.34 -0.97
CA GLN A 21 -8.65 8.47 -0.37
C GLN A 21 -8.42 8.23 1.11
N GLY A 22 -7.16 8.25 1.54
CA GLY A 22 -6.72 8.06 2.92
C GLY A 22 -5.80 9.19 3.39
N SER A 23 -5.66 9.29 4.71
CA SER A 23 -4.73 10.21 5.37
C SER A 23 -3.50 9.45 5.86
N ALA A 24 -2.33 9.78 5.34
CA ALA A 24 -1.07 9.17 5.78
C ALA A 24 -0.77 9.45 7.26
N GLU A 25 -1.15 10.62 7.77
CA GLU A 25 -0.96 10.98 9.18
C GLU A 25 -1.81 10.09 10.10
N ARG A 26 -3.11 9.96 9.81
CA ARG A 26 -3.96 9.04 10.57
C ARG A 26 -3.49 7.59 10.40
N GLY A 27 -3.13 7.21 9.19
CA GLY A 27 -2.64 5.87 8.87
C GLY A 27 -1.40 5.49 9.66
N LYS A 28 -0.48 6.41 9.86
CA LYS A 28 0.69 6.19 10.72
C LYS A 28 0.29 5.82 12.15
N LYS A 29 -0.64 6.59 12.73
CA LYS A 29 -1.13 6.30 14.07
C LYS A 29 -1.84 4.94 14.13
N ILE A 30 -2.75 4.67 13.19
CA ILE A 30 -3.49 3.41 13.14
C ILE A 30 -2.54 2.21 12.94
N TYR A 31 -1.53 2.36 12.10
CA TYR A 31 -0.49 1.36 11.86
C TYR A 31 0.23 0.95 13.16
N GLN A 32 0.49 1.91 14.05
CA GLN A 32 1.05 1.65 15.37
C GLN A 32 0.01 1.02 16.30
N ASP A 33 -1.19 1.61 16.40
CA ASP A 33 -2.26 1.16 17.31
C ASP A 33 -2.74 -0.27 17.00
N LYS A 34 -2.74 -0.66 15.73
CA LYS A 34 -3.13 -2.01 15.27
C LYS A 34 -1.96 -3.01 15.21
N TRP A 35 -0.78 -2.63 15.72
CA TRP A 35 0.41 -3.48 15.83
C TRP A 35 1.00 -3.96 14.50
N CYS A 36 0.69 -3.33 13.38
CA CYS A 36 1.29 -3.66 12.08
C CYS A 36 2.82 -3.58 12.12
N HIS A 37 3.34 -2.60 12.87
CA HIS A 37 4.76 -2.36 13.04
C HIS A 37 5.52 -3.51 13.71
N SER A 38 4.84 -4.31 14.55
CA SER A 38 5.49 -5.41 15.28
C SER A 38 6.05 -6.50 14.35
N CYS A 39 5.40 -6.68 13.19
CA CYS A 39 5.83 -7.65 12.18
C CYS A 39 6.46 -6.99 10.95
N HIS A 40 5.95 -5.82 10.54
CA HIS A 40 6.39 -5.16 9.30
C HIS A 40 7.42 -4.05 9.50
N GLY A 41 7.80 -3.76 10.75
CA GLY A 41 8.71 -2.67 11.10
C GLY A 41 8.02 -1.32 11.16
N THR A 42 8.63 -0.36 11.82
CA THR A 42 8.04 0.96 12.12
C THR A 42 7.73 1.81 10.89
N VAL A 43 8.44 1.56 9.80
CA VAL A 43 8.23 2.22 8.50
C VAL A 43 8.02 1.20 7.37
N GLY A 44 7.46 0.03 7.70
CA GLY A 44 7.16 -0.99 6.71
C GLY A 44 8.39 -1.64 6.06
N GLN A 45 9.56 -1.50 6.66
CA GLN A 45 10.83 -2.02 6.14
C GLN A 45 10.97 -3.54 6.24
N GLY A 46 10.05 -4.19 6.92
CA GLY A 46 10.11 -5.60 7.29
C GLY A 46 10.52 -5.78 8.74
N GLY A 47 10.13 -6.89 9.31
CA GLY A 47 10.44 -7.26 10.68
C GLY A 47 11.75 -8.03 10.79
N GLU A 48 12.31 -8.01 11.99
CA GLU A 48 13.47 -8.82 12.33
C GLU A 48 13.13 -10.32 12.25
N ARG A 49 14.12 -11.12 11.88
CA ARG A 49 14.03 -12.58 11.81
C ARG A 49 12.87 -13.10 10.95
N GLY A 50 12.43 -12.31 9.96
CA GLY A 50 11.36 -12.71 9.06
C GLY A 50 9.96 -12.67 9.68
N ALA A 51 9.73 -11.89 10.74
CA ALA A 51 8.43 -11.76 11.39
C ALA A 51 7.34 -11.28 10.42
N GLY A 52 7.69 -10.40 9.47
CA GLY A 52 6.83 -9.96 8.38
C GLY A 52 7.65 -9.40 7.23
N PRO A 53 7.14 -9.51 6.00
CA PRO A 53 7.84 -8.97 4.84
C PRO A 53 7.85 -7.45 4.83
N ARG A 54 8.78 -6.90 4.07
CA ARG A 54 8.78 -5.48 3.73
C ARG A 54 7.53 -5.13 2.93
N ILE A 55 6.83 -4.06 3.33
CA ILE A 55 5.64 -3.55 2.66
C ILE A 55 5.79 -2.10 2.18
N ALA A 56 6.90 -1.45 2.52
CA ALA A 56 7.28 -0.11 2.05
C ALA A 56 8.77 -0.09 1.69
N PRO A 57 9.21 0.78 0.77
CA PRO A 57 8.38 1.58 -0.13
C PRO A 57 7.69 0.72 -1.19
N ASN A 58 6.79 1.32 -1.96
CA ASN A 58 6.08 0.66 -3.05
C ASN A 58 5.23 -0.54 -2.59
N PRO A 59 4.15 -0.31 -1.82
CA PRO A 59 3.23 -1.36 -1.43
C PRO A 59 2.57 -2.00 -2.67
N PHE A 60 2.01 -3.19 -2.50
CA PHE A 60 1.12 -3.78 -3.49
C PHE A 60 -0.04 -2.82 -3.81
N PRO A 61 -0.67 -2.94 -5.00
CA PRO A 61 -1.90 -2.21 -5.28
C PRO A 61 -2.92 -2.35 -4.15
N TYR A 62 -3.70 -1.31 -3.90
CA TYR A 62 -4.62 -1.23 -2.75
C TYR A 62 -5.50 -2.48 -2.58
N GLU A 63 -6.05 -3.00 -3.67
CA GLU A 63 -6.91 -4.18 -3.63
C GLU A 63 -6.19 -5.42 -3.09
N ALA A 64 -4.94 -5.64 -3.52
CA ALA A 64 -4.12 -6.75 -3.03
C ALA A 64 -3.72 -6.55 -1.57
N PHE A 65 -3.42 -5.32 -1.18
CA PHE A 65 -3.13 -4.93 0.19
C PHE A 65 -4.34 -5.18 1.10
N ALA A 66 -5.51 -4.73 0.68
CA ALA A 66 -6.77 -4.91 1.40
C ALA A 66 -7.15 -6.40 1.51
N MET A 67 -7.01 -7.15 0.42
CA MET A 67 -7.28 -8.58 0.42
C MET A 67 -6.36 -9.33 1.38
N GLN A 68 -5.05 -9.04 1.39
CA GLN A 68 -4.10 -9.64 2.31
C GLN A 68 -4.41 -9.30 3.77
N THR A 69 -4.90 -8.10 4.05
CA THR A 69 -5.28 -7.66 5.40
C THR A 69 -6.59 -8.31 5.86
N ARG A 70 -7.57 -8.47 4.98
CA ARG A 70 -8.87 -9.10 5.27
C ARG A 70 -8.82 -10.63 5.31
N ARG A 71 -8.00 -11.23 4.44
CA ARG A 71 -7.86 -12.68 4.28
C ARG A 71 -6.38 -13.03 4.18
N PRO A 72 -5.64 -12.92 5.29
CA PRO A 72 -4.20 -13.06 5.27
C PRO A 72 -3.77 -14.47 4.91
N ARG A 73 -2.61 -14.54 4.24
CA ARG A 73 -1.83 -15.76 4.09
C ARG A 73 -0.78 -15.84 5.20
N ALA A 74 -0.30 -17.03 5.45
CA ALA A 74 0.71 -17.32 6.49
C ALA A 74 0.25 -16.88 7.89
N ASN A 75 1.16 -16.35 8.69
CA ASN A 75 0.92 -16.04 10.10
C ASN A 75 0.44 -14.61 10.36
N MET A 76 0.10 -13.85 9.32
CA MET A 76 -0.44 -12.51 9.49
C MET A 76 -1.82 -12.58 10.16
N PRO A 77 -2.09 -11.80 11.22
CA PRO A 77 -3.42 -11.73 11.81
C PRO A 77 -4.46 -11.20 10.83
N ARG A 78 -5.68 -11.71 10.96
CA ARG A 78 -6.82 -11.20 10.18
C ARG A 78 -7.36 -9.93 10.82
N TYR A 79 -7.61 -8.93 10.01
CA TYR A 79 -8.26 -7.68 10.41
C TYR A 79 -9.63 -7.56 9.73
N PRO A 80 -10.72 -8.04 10.37
CA PRO A 80 -12.07 -7.85 9.84
C PRO A 80 -12.50 -6.38 9.94
N VAL A 81 -13.61 -6.02 9.27
CA VAL A 81 -14.05 -4.61 9.18
C VAL A 81 -14.41 -4.02 10.55
N GLU A 82 -14.82 -4.84 11.50
CA GLU A 82 -15.15 -4.45 12.87
C GLU A 82 -13.90 -4.05 13.69
N VAL A 83 -12.73 -4.55 13.29
CA VAL A 83 -11.45 -4.27 13.96
C VAL A 83 -10.68 -3.17 13.25
N LEU A 84 -10.76 -3.15 11.93
CA LEU A 84 -10.12 -2.20 11.05
C LEU A 84 -11.09 -1.81 9.96
N SER A 85 -11.71 -0.63 10.05
CA SER A 85 -12.66 -0.15 9.05
C SER A 85 -11.99 0.03 7.68
N ASP A 86 -12.79 0.15 6.62
CA ASP A 86 -12.26 0.39 5.27
C ASP A 86 -11.57 1.74 5.15
N GLN A 87 -12.04 2.75 5.89
CA GLN A 87 -11.38 4.05 5.95
C GLN A 87 -10.03 3.96 6.68
N GLU A 88 -9.96 3.28 7.81
CA GLU A 88 -8.69 3.05 8.51
C GLU A 88 -7.70 2.26 7.65
N MET A 89 -8.18 1.29 6.88
CA MET A 89 -7.35 0.56 5.91
C MET A 89 -6.81 1.48 4.81
N ALA A 90 -7.65 2.36 4.27
CA ALA A 90 -7.24 3.35 3.28
C ALA A 90 -6.21 4.33 3.86
N ASP A 91 -6.37 4.73 5.12
CA ASP A 91 -5.42 5.59 5.83
C ASP A 91 -4.07 4.89 6.03
N ILE A 92 -4.06 3.63 6.47
CA ILE A 92 -2.83 2.83 6.59
C ILE A 92 -2.15 2.69 5.22
N TYR A 93 -2.91 2.41 4.17
CA TYR A 93 -2.36 2.29 2.83
C TYR A 93 -1.72 3.61 2.38
N ALA A 94 -2.38 4.74 2.62
CA ALA A 94 -1.84 6.06 2.32
C ALA A 94 -0.52 6.32 3.09
N TYR A 95 -0.44 5.89 4.35
CA TYR A 95 0.80 5.97 5.12
C TYR A 95 1.92 5.12 4.49
N VAL A 96 1.67 3.84 4.25
CA VAL A 96 2.67 2.91 3.68
C VAL A 96 3.14 3.39 2.30
N ALA A 97 2.22 3.89 1.47
CA ALA A 97 2.52 4.45 0.15
C ALA A 97 3.32 5.76 0.21
N SER A 98 3.20 6.51 1.31
CA SER A 98 3.93 7.78 1.50
C SER A 98 5.40 7.59 1.88
N ILE A 99 5.79 6.39 2.30
CA ILE A 99 7.15 6.10 2.75
C ILE A 99 8.08 6.06 1.54
N LYS A 100 9.09 6.90 1.58
CA LYS A 100 10.09 6.99 0.51
C LYS A 100 11.19 5.94 0.70
N PRO A 101 11.84 5.51 -0.40
CA PRO A 101 13.06 4.71 -0.30
C PRO A 101 14.12 5.44 0.52
N GLY A 102 14.90 4.68 1.29
CA GLY A 102 16.11 5.18 1.91
C GLY A 102 17.16 5.55 0.84
N PRO A 103 18.25 6.23 1.24
CA PRO A 103 19.34 6.55 0.34
C PRO A 103 19.94 5.27 -0.26
N ALA A 104 20.39 5.34 -1.51
CA ALA A 104 21.13 4.24 -2.11
C ALA A 104 22.47 4.03 -1.36
N ALA A 105 22.96 2.80 -1.32
CA ALA A 105 24.21 2.49 -0.60
C ALA A 105 25.37 3.40 -1.01
N LYS A 106 25.50 3.72 -2.31
CA LYS A 106 26.51 4.66 -2.84
C LYS A 106 26.42 6.08 -2.28
N ASP A 107 25.24 6.46 -1.74
CA ASP A 107 24.97 7.81 -1.23
C ASP A 107 25.17 7.88 0.30
N ILE A 108 25.48 6.74 0.94
CA ILE A 108 25.78 6.65 2.36
C ILE A 108 27.29 6.77 2.56
N PRO A 109 27.80 7.86 3.20
CA PRO A 109 29.24 8.09 3.31
C PRO A 109 30.03 6.94 3.92
N LEU A 110 29.46 6.26 4.92
CA LEU A 110 30.11 5.12 5.61
C LEU A 110 30.17 3.83 4.79
N LEU A 111 29.49 3.76 3.65
CA LEU A 111 29.47 2.60 2.75
C LEU A 111 30.23 2.86 1.44
N ARG A 112 30.95 3.99 1.35
CA ARG A 112 31.86 4.29 0.22
C ARG A 112 33.24 3.78 0.60
N ASP A 113 33.74 2.82 -0.17
CA ASP A 113 35.11 2.38 -0.14
C ASP A 113 36.02 3.39 -0.86
#